data_79f11b968986b1c0851c8cd844c39c63
#
_entry.id   79f11b968986b1c0851c8cd844c39c63
#
_cell.length_a   1.000
_cell.length_b   1.000
_cell.length_c   1.000
_cell.angle_alpha   90.00
_cell.angle_beta   90.00
_cell.angle_gamma   90.00
#
_symmetry.space_group_name_H-M   'P 1'
#
loop_
_entity.id
_entity.type
_entity.pdbx_description
1 polymer ?
#
loop_
_entity_poly.entity_id
_entity_poly.type
_entity_poly.pdbx_seq_one_letter_code
_entity_poly.pdbx_strand_id
1 'polypeptide(L)'
;MPVLRITKEDLKQRLDSGTPPVIVDARLKYPYEHSTVRLPGAIRYTDGALSIPRDRDIVVYDSDPNELASSHVAAQLIRLGYRAVTLAGGINDWVAANLPIETKTAPMMAPPEPGALKG
;
A
#
# COMPACT_ATOMS: atom_id res chain seq x y z
N MET A 1 16.48 -9.23 12.41
CA MET A 1 16.85 -7.93 11.90
C MET A 1 15.61 -7.06 11.77
N PRO A 2 15.63 -5.84 12.31
CA PRO A 2 14.43 -5.00 12.20
C PRO A 2 14.21 -4.53 10.75
N VAL A 3 12.96 -4.36 10.42
CA VAL A 3 12.57 -3.83 9.11
C VAL A 3 12.75 -2.32 9.14
N LEU A 4 13.36 -1.76 8.12
CA LEU A 4 13.55 -0.32 8.03
C LEU A 4 12.24 0.36 7.65
N ARG A 5 12.14 1.65 7.96
CA ARG A 5 10.94 2.45 7.70
C ARG A 5 11.30 3.65 6.84
N ILE A 6 10.34 4.10 6.04
CA ILE A 6 10.47 5.34 5.25
C ILE A 6 9.39 6.31 5.74
N THR A 7 9.73 7.59 5.81
CA THR A 7 8.73 8.59 6.20
C THR A 7 7.80 8.90 5.03
N LYS A 8 6.62 9.44 5.35
CA LYS A 8 5.68 9.82 4.29
C LYS A 8 6.26 10.93 3.41
N GLU A 9 7.05 11.82 4.00
CA GLU A 9 7.69 12.88 3.23
C GLU A 9 8.70 12.32 2.22
N ASP A 10 9.52 11.39 2.65
CA ASP A 10 10.50 10.77 1.76
C ASP A 10 9.82 9.95 0.69
N LEU A 11 8.76 9.22 1.05
CA LEU A 11 8.01 8.46 0.06
C LEU A 11 7.39 9.38 -0.98
N LYS A 12 6.81 10.51 -0.55
CA LYS A 12 6.23 11.46 -1.49
C LYS A 12 7.26 11.94 -2.50
N GLN A 13 8.46 12.25 -2.02
CA GLN A 13 9.54 12.66 -2.92
C GLN A 13 9.87 11.55 -3.93
N ARG A 14 9.92 10.32 -3.48
CA ARG A 14 10.22 9.20 -4.37
C ARG A 14 9.11 8.96 -5.39
N LEU A 15 7.87 9.16 -5.01
CA LEU A 15 6.75 9.01 -5.94
C LEU A 15 6.79 10.08 -7.04
N ASP A 16 7.33 11.26 -6.72
CA ASP A 16 7.44 12.35 -7.68
C ASP A 16 8.71 12.26 -8.54
N SER A 17 9.59 11.33 -8.22
CA SER A 17 10.83 11.15 -8.96
C SER A 17 10.59 10.29 -10.20
N GLY A 18 11.60 10.15 -11.02
CA GLY A 18 11.51 9.30 -12.20
C GLY A 18 11.60 7.80 -11.89
N THR A 19 11.89 7.44 -10.66
CA THR A 19 12.05 6.04 -10.27
C THR A 19 11.30 5.74 -8.98
N PRO A 20 9.97 5.77 -9.00
CA PRO A 20 9.20 5.51 -7.78
C PRO A 20 9.33 4.06 -7.34
N PRO A 21 9.23 3.79 -6.03
CA PRO A 21 9.24 2.41 -5.56
C PRO A 21 7.90 1.73 -5.87
N VAL A 22 7.88 0.41 -5.76
CA VAL A 22 6.63 -0.33 -5.83
C VAL A 22 5.94 -0.19 -4.47
N ILE A 23 4.66 0.13 -4.47
CA ILE A 23 3.88 0.29 -3.25
C ILE A 23 3.03 -0.96 -3.04
N VAL A 24 3.14 -1.56 -1.86
CA VAL A 24 2.40 -2.79 -1.53
C VAL A 24 1.47 -2.53 -0.37
N ASP A 25 0.20 -2.83 -0.55
CA ASP A 25 -0.84 -2.67 0.45
C ASP A 25 -0.96 -3.96 1.26
N ALA A 26 -0.52 -3.91 2.51
CA ALA A 26 -0.51 -5.08 3.39
C ALA A 26 -1.61 -5.03 4.45
N ARG A 27 -2.61 -4.16 4.26
CA ARG A 27 -3.70 -4.09 5.24
C ARG A 27 -4.38 -5.44 5.39
N LEU A 28 -4.83 -5.75 6.60
CA LEU A 28 -5.62 -6.94 6.82
C LEU A 28 -6.93 -6.83 6.05
N LYS A 29 -7.59 -7.95 5.88
CA LYS A 29 -8.78 -8.02 5.03
C LYS A 29 -9.82 -6.98 5.40
N TYR A 30 -10.17 -6.90 6.68
CA TYR A 30 -11.25 -6.03 7.12
C TYR A 30 -10.94 -4.55 6.92
N PRO A 31 -9.80 -4.02 7.42
CA PRO A 31 -9.46 -2.62 7.14
C PRO A 31 -9.34 -2.32 5.67
N TYR A 32 -8.84 -3.25 4.88
CA TYR A 32 -8.73 -3.05 3.45
C TYR A 32 -10.10 -2.91 2.79
N GLU A 33 -11.00 -3.83 3.11
CA GLU A 33 -12.31 -3.86 2.47
C GLU A 33 -13.20 -2.69 2.87
N HIS A 34 -12.99 -2.15 4.06
CA HIS A 34 -13.79 -1.03 4.53
C HIS A 34 -13.23 0.34 4.15
N SER A 35 -12.10 0.37 3.47
CA SER A 35 -11.50 1.62 3.01
C SER A 35 -11.88 1.89 1.57
N THR A 36 -12.04 3.16 1.23
CA THR A 36 -12.32 3.57 -0.14
C THR A 36 -11.09 4.12 -0.84
N VAL A 37 -9.94 4.15 -0.16
CA VAL A 37 -8.74 4.77 -0.72
C VAL A 37 -7.52 3.86 -0.57
N ARG A 38 -6.50 4.15 -1.37
CA ARG A 38 -5.21 3.47 -1.29
C ARG A 38 -4.13 4.46 -1.73
N LEU A 39 -2.87 4.14 -1.47
CA LEU A 39 -1.77 4.93 -1.99
C LEU A 39 -1.70 4.78 -3.51
N PRO A 40 -1.19 5.80 -4.22
CA PRO A 40 -1.14 5.74 -5.69
C PRO A 40 -0.34 4.53 -6.18
N GLY A 41 -0.92 3.79 -7.12
CA GLY A 41 -0.26 2.65 -7.72
C GLY A 41 -0.11 1.43 -6.84
N ALA A 42 -0.73 1.41 -5.67
CA ALA A 42 -0.55 0.32 -4.71
C ALA A 42 -1.04 -1.02 -5.26
N ILE A 43 -0.24 -2.04 -5.00
CA ILE A 43 -0.58 -3.42 -5.35
C ILE A 43 -1.02 -4.09 -4.06
N ARG A 44 -2.19 -4.73 -4.09
CA ARG A 44 -2.68 -5.47 -2.95
C ARG A 44 -1.84 -6.72 -2.73
N TYR A 45 -1.33 -6.89 -1.51
CA TYR A 45 -0.57 -8.10 -1.19
C TYR A 45 -1.53 -9.27 -1.01
N THR A 46 -1.34 -10.29 -1.80
CA THR A 46 -2.11 -11.52 -1.67
C THR A 46 -1.11 -12.66 -1.55
N ASP A 47 -0.96 -13.09 -0.39
CA ASP A 47 -0.26 -14.29 0.03
C ASP A 47 0.72 -14.88 -0.99
N GLY A 48 1.84 -14.26 -1.14
CA GLY A 48 2.93 -14.76 -1.96
C GLY A 48 2.79 -14.58 -3.46
N ALA A 49 1.73 -13.92 -3.90
CA ALA A 49 1.47 -13.83 -5.34
C ALA A 49 1.96 -12.54 -5.97
N LEU A 50 3.13 -12.06 -5.60
CA LEU A 50 3.67 -10.85 -6.18
C LEU A 50 4.59 -11.16 -7.36
N SER A 51 4.41 -10.39 -8.44
CA SER A 51 5.25 -10.47 -9.63
C SER A 51 6.09 -9.22 -9.74
N ILE A 52 6.97 -9.00 -8.80
CA ILE A 52 7.78 -7.78 -8.74
C ILE A 52 9.24 -8.16 -8.96
N PRO A 53 9.96 -7.45 -9.83
CA PRO A 53 11.39 -7.69 -9.97
C PRO A 53 12.14 -7.42 -8.68
N ARG A 54 13.12 -8.25 -8.36
CA ARG A 54 13.84 -8.14 -7.10
C ARG A 54 14.78 -6.93 -7.05
N ASP A 55 15.03 -6.28 -8.16
CA ASP A 55 15.84 -5.08 -8.21
C ASP A 55 15.04 -3.79 -7.98
N ARG A 56 13.75 -3.90 -7.68
CA ARG A 56 12.91 -2.73 -7.38
C ARG A 56 12.80 -2.56 -5.87
N ASP A 57 12.81 -1.32 -5.43
CA ASP A 57 12.53 -1.01 -4.03
C ASP A 57 11.03 -1.15 -3.80
N ILE A 58 10.67 -1.65 -2.63
CA ILE A 58 9.27 -1.87 -2.26
C ILE A 58 8.98 -1.12 -0.96
N VAL A 59 7.87 -0.39 -0.93
CA VAL A 59 7.36 0.22 0.30
C VAL A 59 6.05 -0.46 0.65
N VAL A 60 5.97 -1.01 1.86
CA VAL A 60 4.81 -1.75 2.34
C VAL A 60 4.08 -0.89 3.36
N TYR A 61 2.76 -0.79 3.24
CA TYR A 61 2.00 -0.01 4.22
C TYR A 61 0.79 -0.78 4.73
N ASP A 62 0.30 -0.36 5.89
CA ASP A 62 -0.95 -0.87 6.45
C ASP A 62 -1.68 0.27 7.15
N SER A 63 -2.70 -0.06 7.92
CA SER A 63 -3.45 0.91 8.73
C SER A 63 -3.33 0.64 10.22
N ASP A 64 -2.44 -0.26 10.61
CA ASP A 64 -2.24 -0.61 12.02
C ASP A 64 -1.38 0.45 12.70
N PRO A 65 -1.79 1.02 13.84
CA PRO A 65 -0.96 2.00 14.54
C PRO A 65 0.41 1.46 14.93
N ASN A 66 0.54 0.16 15.11
CA ASN A 66 1.81 -0.47 15.45
C ASN A 66 2.52 -1.06 14.24
N GLU A 67 1.97 -0.89 13.04
CA GLU A 67 2.60 -1.34 11.79
C GLU A 67 2.92 -2.85 11.79
N LEU A 68 2.10 -3.64 12.46
CA LEU A 68 2.38 -5.07 12.59
C LEU A 68 2.21 -5.80 11.26
N ALA A 69 1.15 -5.49 10.51
CA ALA A 69 0.90 -6.16 9.24
C ALA A 69 1.95 -5.80 8.20
N SER A 70 2.30 -4.51 8.08
CA SER A 70 3.30 -4.10 7.11
C SER A 70 4.67 -4.66 7.45
N SER A 71 5.05 -4.66 8.73
CA SER A 71 6.34 -5.22 9.15
C SER A 71 6.42 -6.71 8.87
N HIS A 72 5.33 -7.45 9.08
CA HIS A 72 5.29 -8.88 8.81
C HIS A 72 5.48 -9.15 7.31
N VAL A 73 4.76 -8.44 6.47
CA VAL A 73 4.85 -8.62 5.02
C VAL A 73 6.23 -8.19 4.50
N ALA A 74 6.75 -7.06 4.99
CA ALA A 74 8.08 -6.61 4.57
C ALA A 74 9.14 -7.64 4.94
N ALA A 75 9.06 -8.24 6.12
CA ALA A 75 10.00 -9.28 6.53
C ALA A 75 9.91 -10.51 5.62
N GLN A 76 8.71 -10.89 5.22
CA GLN A 76 8.54 -11.99 4.29
C GLN A 76 9.16 -11.67 2.93
N LEU A 77 8.96 -10.47 2.43
CA LEU A 77 9.52 -10.05 1.15
C LEU A 77 11.05 -10.03 1.20
N ILE A 78 11.61 -9.55 2.30
CA ILE A 78 13.07 -9.54 2.47
C ILE A 78 13.61 -10.96 2.43
N ARG A 79 12.94 -11.91 3.08
CA ARG A 79 13.38 -13.31 3.05
C ARG A 79 13.30 -13.91 1.65
N LEU A 80 12.42 -13.36 0.80
CA LEU A 80 12.31 -13.81 -0.59
C LEU A 80 13.28 -13.08 -1.53
N GLY A 81 14.13 -12.21 -1.00
CA GLY A 81 15.15 -11.52 -1.79
C GLY A 81 14.77 -10.14 -2.27
N TYR A 82 13.64 -9.59 -1.82
CA TYR A 82 13.24 -8.24 -2.19
C TYR A 82 13.81 -7.20 -1.24
N ARG A 83 13.91 -5.96 -1.72
CA ARG A 83 14.28 -4.82 -0.89
C ARG A 83 12.99 -4.13 -0.44
N ALA A 84 12.61 -4.31 0.80
CA ALA A 84 11.33 -3.81 1.31
C ALA A 84 11.54 -2.99 2.58
N VAL A 85 10.80 -1.88 2.69
CA VAL A 85 10.71 -1.07 3.89
C VAL A 85 9.24 -0.81 4.17
N THR A 86 8.92 -0.35 5.38
CA THR A 86 7.54 -0.02 5.73
C THR A 86 7.33 1.48 5.75
N LEU A 87 6.10 1.92 5.48
CA LEU A 87 5.73 3.32 5.55
C LEU A 87 5.40 3.68 7.00
N ALA A 88 6.21 4.58 7.58
CA ALA A 88 5.99 5.04 8.94
C ALA A 88 4.63 5.75 9.03
N GLY A 89 3.81 5.34 9.98
CA GLY A 89 2.48 5.91 10.17
C GLY A 89 1.41 5.33 9.26
N GLY A 90 1.79 4.55 8.27
CA GLY A 90 0.84 3.88 7.37
C GLY A 90 -0.04 4.83 6.60
N ILE A 91 -1.14 4.27 6.05
CA ILE A 91 -2.05 5.06 5.22
C ILE A 91 -2.79 6.12 6.03
N ASN A 92 -3.02 5.88 7.33
CA ASN A 92 -3.76 6.85 8.13
C ASN A 92 -3.02 8.18 8.23
N ASP A 93 -1.71 8.15 8.48
CA ASP A 93 -0.92 9.37 8.53
C ASP A 93 -0.77 10.00 7.15
N TRP A 94 -0.68 9.16 6.11
CA TRP A 94 -0.59 9.63 4.73
C TRP A 94 -1.82 10.47 4.37
N VAL A 95 -3.00 9.93 4.66
CA VAL A 95 -4.26 10.62 4.38
C VAL A 95 -4.40 11.87 5.23
N ALA A 96 -4.03 11.79 6.52
CA ALA A 96 -4.12 12.94 7.42
C ALA A 96 -3.23 14.10 6.98
N ALA A 97 -2.15 13.81 6.25
CA ALA A 97 -1.26 14.83 5.72
C ALA A 97 -1.71 15.35 4.35
N ASN A 98 -2.86 14.92 3.86
CA ASN A 98 -3.41 15.32 2.56
C ASN A 98 -2.51 14.98 1.39
N LEU A 99 -1.79 13.87 1.50
CA LEU A 99 -0.95 13.40 0.41
C LEU A 99 -1.79 12.66 -0.63
N PRO A 100 -1.31 12.53 -1.87
CA PRO A 100 -2.13 11.96 -2.94
C PRO A 100 -2.57 10.53 -2.67
N ILE A 101 -3.82 10.24 -3.00
CA ILE A 101 -4.40 8.91 -2.87
C ILE A 101 -5.14 8.58 -4.14
N GLU A 102 -5.44 7.30 -4.31
CA GLU A 102 -6.33 6.82 -5.36
C GLU A 102 -7.58 6.25 -4.74
N THR A 103 -8.70 6.39 -5.41
CA THR A 103 -9.92 5.73 -4.99
C THR A 103 -9.80 4.25 -5.31
N LYS A 104 -10.10 3.43 -4.33
CA LYS A 104 -10.08 1.99 -4.52
C LYS A 104 -11.34 1.61 -5.30
N THR A 105 -11.17 1.02 -6.45
CA THR A 105 -12.30 0.65 -7.27
C THR A 105 -12.94 -0.58 -6.68
N ALA A 106 -14.24 -0.57 -6.65
CA ALA A 106 -14.93 -1.76 -6.27
C ALA A 106 -15.22 -2.51 -7.51
N PRO A 107 -14.42 -3.40 -7.87
CA PRO A 107 -14.50 -3.94 -9.18
C PRO A 107 -15.79 -4.55 -9.47
N MET A 108 -16.42 -5.03 -8.55
CA MET A 108 -17.51 -5.68 -8.88
C MET A 108 -18.55 -4.96 -8.62
N MET A 109 -18.46 -4.00 -8.16
CA MET A 109 -19.48 -3.42 -7.80
C MET A 109 -19.82 -2.69 -8.69
N ALA A 110 -19.60 -2.71 -9.43
CA ALA A 110 -20.04 -2.02 -10.29
C ALA A 110 -21.09 -1.31 -10.10
N PRO A 111 -21.29 -0.63 -10.18
CA PRO A 111 -22.17 0.05 -9.90
C PRO A 111 -23.23 0.08 -10.47
N PRO A 112 -23.68 0.19 -10.28
CA PRO A 112 -24.64 0.23 -10.82
C PRO A 112 -24.95 1.24 -11.50
N GLU A 113 -24.90 1.33 -11.88
CA GLU A 113 -25.26 1.75 -12.17
C GLU A 113 -25.79 2.58 -12.12
N PRO A 114 -26.00 3.23 -12.65
CA PRO A 114 -26.59 3.82 -12.48
C PRO A 114 -27.27 4.04 -12.46
N GLY A 115 -27.51 4.09 -12.90
CA GLY A 115 -28.08 4.03 -12.75
C GLY A 115 -28.26 3.60 -12.34
N ALA A 116 -28.26 3.24 -12.52
CA ALA A 116 -28.39 2.69 -11.87
C ALA A 116 -28.31 2.80 -11.02
N LEU A 117 -28.47 3.03 -11.15
CA LEU A 117 -28.49 3.10 -10.35
C LEU A 117 -28.65 3.63 -10.00
N LYS A 118 -29.12 3.79 -10.36
CA LYS A 118 -29.26 4.11 -10.12
C LYS A 118 -29.43 4.46 -9.85
N GLY A 119 -29.77 4.45 -10.18
CA GLY A 119 -29.96 4.67 -9.97
C GLY A 119 -29.93 4.79 -9.88
#